data_1e9fe1d5c66e23ee6e023d64a16d2867
#
_entry.id   1e9fe1d5c66e23ee6e023d64a16d2867
#
_cell.length_a   1.000
_cell.length_b   1.000
_cell.length_c   1.000
_cell.angle_alpha   90.00
_cell.angle_beta   90.00
_cell.angle_gamma   90.00
#
_symmetry.space_group_name_H-M   'P 1'
#
loop_
_entity.id
_entity.type
_entity.pdbx_description
1 polymer ?
#
loop_
_entity_poly.entity_id
_entity_poly.type
_entity_poly.pdbx_seq_one_letter_code
_entity_poly.pdbx_strand_id
1 'polypeptide(L)'
;MFNVKRSFTRFALIAVWTAFLCKGLFYAALTPIWEGFDEWAHFAFIQHVAVHHELPFPDARISLELERALELAPLSWELRYFLPPPHLTHDLYWKLPADERSRREQDLLAIPSSWQKQFGTAPLYEAKQAPLYYLLVSPLYSVIGNVSLPNRVFILRLLNIFLGSLVIPIAFAVARTVFADERAGIVVCALIASMPELYMDAFRVGNPSLAMVLHSLFTLFCLRSVEGKLKYLPLAGITLGLLVITRVHGLAAVPAMLLVMVYVLRQAKTYGWPRVLWLNAATLTAPVLISAWWYIRNVGLVGTPIWYDASPSHPMGLAEIARRALKVRWRAGFESLFGSHIWFGNWSFLSVRSWMYRVFQCVWLLAAVGLLTRGWRNLKQVIPGKPTNDATEAKHLSILLAIYGGFLLALTYHILMNSINLGVDASAGWYIYAVVIAEGTLIVAGLLAFRWGKAVVIGLIACFVLLEMYATHFVLIPYYTGLIAHAPDGGLQSFHLSQLNTIGFTEILARLQTNKVSYMTSHAIIGLWSLFVAASFTIPFVAARAFRAPKT
;
A
#
# COMPACT_ATOMS: atom_id res chain seq x y z
N MET A 1 -0.92 -15.76 -37.11
CA MET A 1 -0.34 -14.54 -36.48
C MET A 1 -1.13 -14.05 -35.25
N PHE A 2 -2.46 -14.10 -35.23
CA PHE A 2 -3.31 -13.70 -34.07
C PHE A 2 -3.07 -14.53 -32.79
N ASN A 3 -2.80 -15.81 -32.89
CA ASN A 3 -2.59 -16.70 -31.72
C ASN A 3 -1.27 -16.44 -30.98
N VAL A 4 -0.19 -16.11 -31.69
CA VAL A 4 1.14 -15.88 -31.09
C VAL A 4 1.17 -14.59 -30.28
N LYS A 5 0.44 -13.55 -30.70
CA LYS A 5 0.39 -12.24 -30.03
C LYS A 5 -0.38 -12.29 -28.70
N ARG A 6 -1.55 -12.96 -28.68
CA ARG A 6 -2.32 -13.18 -27.43
C ARG A 6 -1.54 -14.04 -26.43
N SER A 7 -0.70 -14.95 -26.93
CA SER A 7 0.19 -15.77 -26.11
C SER A 7 1.23 -14.92 -25.39
N PHE A 8 1.89 -13.96 -26.08
CA PHE A 8 2.90 -13.10 -25.46
C PHE A 8 2.32 -12.21 -24.35
N THR A 9 1.19 -11.52 -24.60
CA THR A 9 0.55 -10.65 -23.59
C THR A 9 0.15 -11.43 -22.35
N ARG A 10 -0.45 -12.61 -22.52
CA ARG A 10 -0.82 -13.48 -21.39
C ARG A 10 0.41 -13.93 -20.61
N PHE A 11 1.45 -14.40 -21.31
CA PHE A 11 2.70 -14.81 -20.68
C PHE A 11 3.35 -13.64 -19.92
N ALA A 12 3.43 -12.47 -20.53
CA ALA A 12 4.01 -11.28 -19.92
C ALA A 12 3.25 -10.84 -18.66
N LEU A 13 1.91 -10.88 -18.70
CA LEU A 13 1.08 -10.57 -17.54
C LEU A 13 1.31 -11.57 -16.40
N ILE A 14 1.30 -12.86 -16.72
CA ILE A 14 1.55 -13.93 -15.75
C ILE A 14 2.97 -13.77 -15.16
N ALA A 15 3.99 -13.50 -15.99
CA ALA A 15 5.36 -13.31 -15.55
C ALA A 15 5.49 -12.14 -14.56
N VAL A 16 4.87 -10.97 -14.85
CA VAL A 16 4.88 -9.81 -13.93
C VAL A 16 4.11 -10.12 -12.65
N TRP A 17 2.97 -10.80 -12.74
CA TRP A 17 2.19 -11.18 -11.56
C TRP A 17 2.93 -12.19 -10.68
N THR A 18 3.53 -13.23 -11.29
CA THR A 18 4.38 -14.18 -10.55
C THR A 18 5.58 -13.48 -9.92
N ALA A 19 6.22 -12.55 -10.65
CA ALA A 19 7.32 -11.76 -10.08
C ALA A 19 6.87 -10.96 -8.86
N PHE A 20 5.68 -10.35 -8.90
CA PHE A 20 5.10 -9.67 -7.74
C PHE A 20 4.93 -10.61 -6.56
N LEU A 21 4.34 -11.79 -6.77
CA LEU A 21 4.15 -12.80 -5.71
C LEU A 21 5.49 -13.28 -5.11
N CYS A 22 6.48 -13.57 -5.95
CA CYS A 22 7.81 -14.01 -5.49
C CYS A 22 8.50 -12.93 -4.64
N LYS A 23 8.44 -11.68 -5.06
CA LYS A 23 8.99 -10.55 -4.29
C LYS A 23 8.26 -10.37 -2.97
N GLY A 24 6.92 -10.37 -2.99
CA GLY A 24 6.10 -10.29 -1.77
C GLY A 24 6.40 -11.42 -0.78
N LEU A 25 6.53 -12.65 -1.27
CA LEU A 25 6.88 -13.81 -0.45
C LEU A 25 8.27 -13.66 0.20
N PHE A 26 9.26 -13.16 -0.55
CA PHE A 26 10.58 -12.87 -0.03
C PHE A 26 10.52 -11.84 1.11
N TYR A 27 9.80 -10.71 0.91
CA TYR A 27 9.69 -9.69 1.95
C TYR A 27 8.92 -10.18 3.18
N ALA A 28 7.86 -10.96 3.02
CA ALA A 28 7.15 -11.55 4.15
C ALA A 28 8.04 -12.49 4.98
N ALA A 29 8.97 -13.19 4.33
CA ALA A 29 9.93 -14.08 4.96
C ALA A 29 11.13 -13.31 5.56
N LEU A 30 11.63 -12.28 4.86
CA LEU A 30 12.78 -11.47 5.29
C LEU A 30 12.45 -10.62 6.52
N THR A 31 11.30 -9.94 6.48
CA THR A 31 10.93 -8.93 7.49
C THR A 31 10.58 -9.59 8.83
N PRO A 32 11.20 -9.17 9.96
CA PRO A 32 10.83 -9.64 11.29
C PRO A 32 9.35 -9.41 11.60
N ILE A 33 8.81 -10.15 12.57
CA ILE A 33 7.46 -9.88 13.07
C ILE A 33 7.41 -8.49 13.72
N TRP A 34 6.26 -7.82 13.61
CA TRP A 34 5.97 -6.49 14.16
C TRP A 34 6.75 -5.32 13.52
N GLU A 35 7.52 -5.57 12.47
CA GLU A 35 8.25 -4.52 11.75
C GLU A 35 7.36 -3.75 10.77
N GLY A 36 6.32 -4.37 10.22
CA GLY A 36 5.36 -3.70 9.33
C GLY A 36 4.59 -2.58 10.03
N PHE A 37 4.19 -1.54 9.28
CA PHE A 37 3.42 -0.40 9.81
C PHE A 37 2.16 -0.87 10.53
N ASP A 38 2.08 -0.66 11.84
CA ASP A 38 0.98 -1.03 12.74
C ASP A 38 0.58 -2.53 12.67
N GLU A 39 1.47 -3.40 12.18
CA GLU A 39 1.18 -4.81 11.96
C GLU A 39 0.68 -5.51 13.22
N TRP A 40 1.31 -5.25 14.37
CA TRP A 40 0.91 -5.81 15.66
C TRP A 40 -0.51 -5.38 16.06
N ALA A 41 -0.87 -4.14 15.79
CA ALA A 41 -2.16 -3.58 16.16
C ALA A 41 -3.28 -4.08 15.23
N HIS A 42 -3.01 -4.22 13.94
CA HIS A 42 -3.91 -4.89 13.01
C HIS A 42 -4.10 -6.37 13.34
N PHE A 43 -3.00 -7.06 13.72
CA PHE A 43 -3.08 -8.44 14.21
C PHE A 43 -3.95 -8.54 15.47
N ALA A 44 -3.79 -7.62 16.42
CA ALA A 44 -4.60 -7.54 17.64
C ALA A 44 -6.09 -7.43 17.32
N PHE A 45 -6.48 -6.60 16.35
CA PHE A 45 -7.87 -6.45 15.97
C PHE A 45 -8.44 -7.73 15.35
N ILE A 46 -7.68 -8.39 14.43
CA ILE A 46 -8.10 -9.69 13.85
C ILE A 46 -8.30 -10.72 14.98
N GLN A 47 -7.33 -10.81 15.90
CA GLN A 47 -7.39 -11.72 17.04
C GLN A 47 -8.59 -11.44 17.94
N HIS A 48 -8.84 -10.16 18.28
CA HIS A 48 -9.98 -9.76 19.10
C HIS A 48 -11.30 -10.24 18.47
N VAL A 49 -11.53 -9.95 17.19
CA VAL A 49 -12.75 -10.38 16.49
C VAL A 49 -12.87 -11.91 16.43
N ALA A 50 -11.76 -12.61 16.15
CA ALA A 50 -11.76 -14.05 16.04
C ALA A 50 -12.02 -14.78 17.36
N VAL A 51 -11.55 -14.22 18.48
CA VAL A 51 -11.60 -14.84 19.81
C VAL A 51 -12.86 -14.46 20.59
N HIS A 52 -13.25 -13.18 20.53
CA HIS A 52 -14.36 -12.65 21.30
C HIS A 52 -15.67 -12.53 20.49
N HIS A 53 -15.61 -12.69 19.15
CA HIS A 53 -16.76 -12.60 18.23
C HIS A 53 -17.50 -11.25 18.28
N GLU A 54 -16.78 -10.18 18.64
CA GLU A 54 -17.30 -8.82 18.74
C GLU A 54 -16.31 -7.81 18.15
N LEU A 55 -16.82 -6.64 17.80
CA LEU A 55 -15.98 -5.51 17.38
C LEU A 55 -15.44 -4.78 18.61
N PRO A 56 -14.15 -4.40 18.62
CA PRO A 56 -13.55 -3.77 19.77
C PRO A 56 -14.22 -2.43 20.13
N PHE A 57 -14.27 -2.15 21.42
CA PHE A 57 -14.71 -0.88 22.00
C PHE A 57 -13.50 0.05 22.19
N PRO A 58 -13.73 1.35 22.53
CA PRO A 58 -12.65 2.33 22.73
C PRO A 58 -11.61 1.96 23.80
N ASP A 59 -12.02 1.23 24.82
CA ASP A 59 -11.19 0.77 25.93
C ASP A 59 -10.65 -0.66 25.74
N ALA A 60 -10.85 -1.25 24.56
CA ALA A 60 -10.37 -2.60 24.25
C ALA A 60 -8.83 -2.67 24.39
N ARG A 61 -8.36 -3.81 24.90
CA ARG A 61 -6.95 -4.08 25.13
C ARG A 61 -6.49 -5.21 24.23
N ILE A 62 -5.18 -5.25 23.97
CA ILE A 62 -4.57 -6.39 23.26
C ILE A 62 -4.58 -7.62 24.17
N SER A 63 -4.38 -8.80 23.58
CA SER A 63 -4.26 -10.03 24.37
C SER A 63 -2.94 -10.12 25.13
N LEU A 64 -2.93 -10.87 26.23
CA LEU A 64 -1.71 -11.18 26.98
C LEU A 64 -0.68 -11.93 26.12
N GLU A 65 -1.14 -12.77 25.17
CA GLU A 65 -0.27 -13.44 24.20
C GLU A 65 0.50 -12.43 23.34
N LEU A 66 -0.19 -11.44 22.80
CA LEU A 66 0.43 -10.42 21.96
C LEU A 66 1.34 -9.49 22.79
N GLU A 67 0.90 -9.07 23.96
CA GLU A 67 1.72 -8.24 24.86
C GLU A 67 3.04 -8.93 25.18
N ARG A 68 3.01 -10.23 25.52
CA ARG A 68 4.21 -11.03 25.77
C ARG A 68 5.09 -11.18 24.53
N ALA A 69 4.48 -11.32 23.36
CA ALA A 69 5.22 -11.40 22.09
C ALA A 69 5.96 -10.09 21.76
N LEU A 70 5.35 -8.93 22.06
CA LEU A 70 5.96 -7.60 21.89
C LEU A 70 7.13 -7.39 22.85
N GLU A 71 7.12 -7.99 24.05
CA GLU A 71 8.24 -7.95 24.98
C GLU A 71 9.41 -8.82 24.55
N LEU A 72 9.15 -9.99 23.93
CA LEU A 72 10.17 -10.99 23.60
C LEU A 72 10.86 -10.73 22.26
N ALA A 73 10.08 -10.35 21.23
CA ALA A 73 10.59 -10.10 19.90
C ALA A 73 11.32 -8.75 19.80
N PRO A 74 12.30 -8.59 18.90
CA PRO A 74 12.82 -7.28 18.56
C PRO A 74 11.76 -6.44 17.88
N LEU A 75 11.62 -5.19 18.29
CA LEU A 75 10.65 -4.23 17.77
C LEU A 75 11.31 -3.27 16.77
N SER A 76 10.50 -2.69 15.90
CA SER A 76 10.92 -1.59 15.06
C SER A 76 11.35 -0.37 15.89
N TRP A 77 12.22 0.45 15.30
CA TRP A 77 12.79 1.62 15.98
C TRP A 77 11.74 2.60 16.54
N GLU A 78 10.64 2.81 15.80
CA GLU A 78 9.59 3.75 16.19
C GLU A 78 8.68 3.22 17.29
N LEU A 79 8.45 1.91 17.35
CA LEU A 79 7.54 1.32 18.36
C LEU A 79 7.99 1.59 19.82
N ARG A 80 9.25 1.92 20.06
CA ARG A 80 9.73 2.32 21.39
C ARG A 80 9.00 3.55 21.96
N TYR A 81 8.38 4.36 21.12
CA TYR A 81 7.63 5.54 21.55
C TYR A 81 6.15 5.25 21.78
N PHE A 82 5.62 4.18 21.25
CA PHE A 82 4.20 3.84 21.32
C PHE A 82 3.85 2.77 22.35
N LEU A 83 4.81 1.92 22.69
CA LEU A 83 4.60 0.84 23.64
C LEU A 83 5.23 1.16 25.00
N PRO A 84 4.66 0.67 26.13
CA PRO A 84 5.28 0.84 27.44
C PRO A 84 6.58 0.03 27.54
N PRO A 85 7.62 0.54 28.26
CA PRO A 85 8.86 -0.21 28.46
C PRO A 85 8.63 -1.52 29.23
N PRO A 86 9.54 -2.50 29.08
CA PRO A 86 10.85 -2.45 28.41
C PRO A 86 10.75 -2.63 26.90
N HIS A 87 11.53 -1.82 26.14
CA HIS A 87 11.58 -1.93 24.69
C HIS A 87 12.86 -2.62 24.23
N LEU A 88 12.73 -3.64 23.38
CA LEU A 88 13.84 -4.29 22.74
C LEU A 88 13.78 -4.03 21.22
N THR A 89 14.45 -2.97 20.78
CA THR A 89 14.55 -2.70 19.33
C THR A 89 15.58 -3.64 18.66
N HIS A 90 15.56 -3.73 17.32
CA HIS A 90 16.56 -4.48 16.56
C HIS A 90 17.98 -4.04 16.90
N ASP A 91 18.22 -2.75 17.13
CA ASP A 91 19.53 -2.20 17.51
C ASP A 91 20.06 -2.73 18.85
N LEU A 92 19.16 -3.05 19.77
CA LEU A 92 19.50 -3.59 21.09
C LEU A 92 19.53 -5.12 21.09
N TYR A 93 18.66 -5.77 20.34
CA TYR A 93 18.52 -7.21 20.28
C TYR A 93 19.84 -7.91 19.92
N TRP A 94 20.55 -7.41 18.91
CA TRP A 94 21.81 -7.99 18.48
C TRP A 94 22.98 -7.74 19.43
N LYS A 95 22.82 -6.84 20.42
CA LYS A 95 23.79 -6.61 21.50
C LYS A 95 23.62 -7.58 22.66
N LEU A 96 22.48 -8.30 22.74
CA LEU A 96 22.26 -9.30 23.77
C LEU A 96 23.18 -10.49 23.58
N PRO A 97 23.56 -11.19 24.69
CA PRO A 97 24.24 -12.49 24.62
C PRO A 97 23.45 -13.50 23.79
N ALA A 98 24.15 -14.46 23.17
CA ALA A 98 23.51 -15.43 22.28
C ALA A 98 22.51 -16.34 23.01
N ASP A 99 22.82 -16.73 24.24
CA ASP A 99 21.96 -17.54 25.12
C ASP A 99 20.66 -16.79 25.47
N GLU A 100 20.75 -15.49 25.75
CA GLU A 100 19.57 -14.65 26.01
C GLU A 100 18.68 -14.54 24.75
N ARG A 101 19.26 -14.33 23.56
CA ARG A 101 18.48 -14.31 22.30
C ARG A 101 17.78 -15.65 22.06
N SER A 102 18.50 -16.76 22.24
CA SER A 102 17.93 -18.12 22.08
C SER A 102 16.82 -18.40 23.08
N ARG A 103 16.97 -17.97 24.34
CA ARG A 103 15.93 -18.10 25.35
C ARG A 103 14.67 -17.32 24.95
N ARG A 104 14.82 -16.06 24.54
CA ARG A 104 13.69 -15.21 24.09
C ARG A 104 12.95 -15.81 22.90
N GLU A 105 13.68 -16.39 21.95
CA GLU A 105 13.08 -17.07 20.80
C GLU A 105 12.29 -18.31 21.24
N GLN A 106 12.84 -19.13 22.13
CA GLN A 106 12.14 -20.29 22.71
C GLN A 106 10.89 -19.85 23.47
N ASP A 107 11.01 -18.83 24.33
CA ASP A 107 9.87 -18.27 25.08
C ASP A 107 8.78 -17.75 24.15
N LEU A 108 9.15 -17.05 23.04
CA LEU A 108 8.21 -16.57 22.04
C LEU A 108 7.41 -17.70 21.37
N LEU A 109 8.10 -18.79 21.03
CA LEU A 109 7.46 -19.97 20.44
C LEU A 109 6.61 -20.75 21.43
N ALA A 110 6.93 -20.66 22.72
CA ALA A 110 6.24 -21.35 23.81
C ALA A 110 5.07 -20.58 24.41
N ILE A 111 4.76 -19.37 23.95
CA ILE A 111 3.63 -18.59 24.46
C ILE A 111 2.33 -19.40 24.31
N PRO A 112 1.57 -19.64 25.41
CA PRO A 112 0.37 -20.44 25.35
C PRO A 112 -0.72 -19.80 24.50
N SER A 113 -1.30 -20.54 23.55
CA SER A 113 -2.43 -20.04 22.73
C SER A 113 -3.68 -19.70 23.57
N SER A 114 -3.82 -20.25 24.78
CA SER A 114 -4.89 -19.90 25.72
C SER A 114 -4.85 -18.42 26.17
N TRP A 115 -3.67 -17.78 26.09
CA TRP A 115 -3.51 -16.36 26.45
C TRP A 115 -4.16 -15.38 25.46
N GLN A 116 -4.58 -15.86 24.29
CA GLN A 116 -5.37 -15.07 23.34
C GLN A 116 -6.71 -14.57 23.95
N LYS A 117 -7.27 -15.31 24.92
CA LYS A 117 -8.51 -14.99 25.61
C LYS A 117 -8.33 -14.05 26.81
N GLN A 118 -7.09 -13.82 27.24
CA GLN A 118 -6.77 -12.97 28.38
C GLN A 118 -6.35 -11.59 27.86
N PHE A 119 -6.86 -10.53 28.49
CA PHE A 119 -6.47 -9.18 28.14
C PHE A 119 -5.15 -8.81 28.79
N GLY A 120 -4.29 -8.18 28.03
CA GLY A 120 -3.09 -7.49 28.48
C GLY A 120 -3.39 -6.10 29.05
N THR A 121 -2.36 -5.29 29.17
CA THR A 121 -2.45 -3.93 29.73
C THR A 121 -2.48 -2.84 28.62
N ALA A 122 -1.85 -3.11 27.48
CA ALA A 122 -1.76 -2.15 26.39
C ALA A 122 -3.09 -2.01 25.63
N PRO A 123 -3.44 -0.78 25.17
CA PRO A 123 -4.66 -0.55 24.42
C PRO A 123 -4.59 -1.19 23.02
N LEU A 124 -5.75 -1.60 22.50
CA LEU A 124 -5.89 -2.03 21.13
C LEU A 124 -5.92 -0.80 20.21
N TYR A 125 -4.73 -0.36 19.77
CA TYR A 125 -4.52 0.90 19.05
C TYR A 125 -5.38 1.05 17.79
N GLU A 126 -5.59 -0.03 17.03
CA GLU A 126 -6.37 -0.01 15.78
C GLU A 126 -7.87 -0.28 15.97
N ALA A 127 -8.41 -0.30 17.19
CA ALA A 127 -9.84 -0.46 17.48
C ALA A 127 -10.74 0.55 16.72
N LYS A 128 -10.16 1.68 16.34
CA LYS A 128 -10.79 2.78 15.58
C LYS A 128 -10.96 2.52 14.08
N GLN A 129 -10.28 1.52 13.53
CA GLN A 129 -10.32 1.22 12.09
C GLN A 129 -11.67 0.62 11.66
N ALA A 130 -12.06 0.93 10.43
CA ALA A 130 -13.25 0.36 9.83
C ALA A 130 -13.13 -1.16 9.66
N PRO A 131 -14.20 -1.95 9.91
CA PRO A 131 -14.07 -3.34 10.33
C PRO A 131 -13.98 -4.37 9.20
N LEU A 132 -14.24 -4.02 7.93
CA LEU A 132 -14.44 -5.01 6.86
C LEU A 132 -13.26 -6.00 6.72
N TYR A 133 -12.03 -5.49 6.70
CA TYR A 133 -10.86 -6.35 6.58
C TYR A 133 -10.78 -7.36 7.72
N TYR A 134 -10.97 -6.92 8.95
CA TYR A 134 -10.85 -7.77 10.14
C TYR A 134 -11.95 -8.83 10.19
N LEU A 135 -13.18 -8.47 9.80
CA LEU A 135 -14.31 -9.41 9.70
C LEU A 135 -14.07 -10.48 8.61
N LEU A 136 -13.42 -10.11 7.50
CA LEU A 136 -13.09 -11.07 6.44
C LEU A 136 -11.93 -12.00 6.81
N VAL A 137 -10.99 -11.55 7.63
CA VAL A 137 -9.77 -12.30 7.96
C VAL A 137 -9.93 -13.11 9.26
N SER A 138 -10.80 -12.69 10.19
CA SER A 138 -11.01 -13.38 11.47
C SER A 138 -11.42 -14.87 11.33
N PRO A 139 -12.21 -15.32 10.34
CA PRO A 139 -12.49 -16.74 10.16
C PRO A 139 -11.24 -17.56 9.85
N LEU A 140 -10.33 -17.03 9.00
CA LEU A 140 -9.03 -17.68 8.76
C LEU A 140 -8.22 -17.75 10.05
N TYR A 141 -8.17 -16.64 10.81
CA TYR A 141 -7.49 -16.62 12.10
C TYR A 141 -8.03 -17.68 13.06
N SER A 142 -9.35 -17.87 13.13
CA SER A 142 -9.96 -18.90 13.99
C SER A 142 -9.50 -20.31 13.63
N VAL A 143 -9.28 -20.60 12.33
CA VAL A 143 -8.78 -21.91 11.87
C VAL A 143 -7.31 -22.11 12.28
N ILE A 144 -6.49 -21.08 12.25
CA ILE A 144 -5.05 -21.14 12.55
C ILE A 144 -4.71 -20.76 14.00
N GLY A 145 -5.72 -20.51 14.84
CA GLY A 145 -5.52 -19.97 16.20
C GLY A 145 -4.61 -20.80 17.12
N ASN A 146 -4.53 -22.12 16.90
CA ASN A 146 -3.67 -23.02 17.68
C ASN A 146 -2.24 -23.16 17.14
N VAL A 147 -1.92 -22.54 16.00
CA VAL A 147 -0.57 -22.52 15.44
C VAL A 147 0.27 -21.48 16.19
N SER A 148 1.59 -21.64 16.27
CA SER A 148 2.48 -20.68 16.94
C SER A 148 2.32 -19.27 16.36
N LEU A 149 2.51 -18.25 17.20
CA LEU A 149 2.27 -16.86 16.84
C LEU A 149 3.06 -16.41 15.58
N PRO A 150 4.37 -16.71 15.40
CA PRO A 150 5.07 -16.38 14.18
C PRO A 150 4.46 -17.03 12.92
N ASN A 151 3.96 -18.26 13.03
CA ASN A 151 3.30 -18.94 11.92
C ASN A 151 1.97 -18.25 11.55
N ARG A 152 1.18 -17.80 12.52
CA ARG A 152 -0.05 -17.06 12.27
C ARG A 152 0.23 -15.74 11.55
N VAL A 153 1.20 -14.98 12.01
CA VAL A 153 1.62 -13.73 11.35
C VAL A 153 2.03 -14.01 9.90
N PHE A 154 2.84 -15.04 9.67
CA PHE A 154 3.30 -15.39 8.32
C PHE A 154 2.15 -15.80 7.40
N ILE A 155 1.21 -16.64 7.86
CA ILE A 155 0.02 -17.03 7.08
C ILE A 155 -0.83 -15.81 6.71
N LEU A 156 -1.04 -14.88 7.65
CA LEU A 156 -1.77 -13.65 7.38
C LEU A 156 -1.03 -12.72 6.40
N ARG A 157 0.30 -12.68 6.45
CA ARG A 157 1.13 -11.98 5.46
C ARG A 157 0.96 -12.59 4.07
N LEU A 158 0.92 -13.91 3.95
CA LEU A 158 0.68 -14.59 2.66
C LEU A 158 -0.69 -14.24 2.07
N LEU A 159 -1.74 -14.18 2.90
CA LEU A 159 -3.05 -13.72 2.47
C LEU A 159 -2.99 -12.28 1.93
N ASN A 160 -2.29 -11.38 2.63
CA ASN A 160 -2.17 -9.99 2.21
C ASN A 160 -1.38 -9.81 0.92
N ILE A 161 -0.30 -10.59 0.72
CA ILE A 161 0.43 -10.62 -0.56
C ILE A 161 -0.50 -11.07 -1.69
N PHE A 162 -1.26 -12.15 -1.47
CA PHE A 162 -2.20 -12.62 -2.46
C PHE A 162 -3.23 -11.54 -2.81
N LEU A 163 -3.87 -10.92 -1.81
CA LEU A 163 -4.79 -9.81 -2.02
C LEU A 163 -4.11 -8.65 -2.77
N GLY A 164 -2.97 -8.17 -2.28
CA GLY A 164 -2.23 -7.07 -2.92
C GLY A 164 -1.82 -7.38 -4.36
N SER A 165 -1.51 -8.64 -4.67
CA SER A 165 -1.12 -9.06 -6.02
C SER A 165 -2.24 -8.90 -7.07
N LEU A 166 -3.50 -8.90 -6.65
CA LEU A 166 -4.65 -8.70 -7.55
C LEU A 166 -4.63 -7.31 -8.21
N VAL A 167 -3.87 -6.37 -7.66
CA VAL A 167 -3.65 -5.07 -8.29
C VAL A 167 -3.06 -5.22 -9.71
N ILE A 168 -2.23 -6.24 -9.97
CA ILE A 168 -1.56 -6.42 -11.26
C ILE A 168 -2.57 -6.75 -12.40
N PRO A 169 -3.42 -7.79 -12.30
CA PRO A 169 -4.40 -8.05 -13.37
C PRO A 169 -5.45 -6.93 -13.49
N ILE A 170 -5.81 -6.23 -12.41
CA ILE A 170 -6.72 -5.09 -12.47
C ILE A 170 -6.03 -3.90 -13.15
N ALA A 171 -4.75 -3.62 -12.86
CA ALA A 171 -3.95 -2.59 -13.54
C ALA A 171 -3.87 -2.83 -15.04
N PHE A 172 -3.66 -4.09 -15.46
CA PHE A 172 -3.71 -4.45 -16.87
C PHE A 172 -5.06 -4.08 -17.50
N ALA A 173 -6.18 -4.42 -16.84
CA ALA A 173 -7.51 -4.12 -17.33
C ALA A 173 -7.78 -2.60 -17.42
N VAL A 174 -7.35 -1.83 -16.43
CA VAL A 174 -7.46 -0.36 -16.40
C VAL A 174 -6.61 0.26 -17.52
N ALA A 175 -5.32 -0.06 -17.58
CA ALA A 175 -4.42 0.53 -18.56
C ALA A 175 -4.82 0.18 -20.00
N ARG A 176 -5.25 -1.06 -20.24
CA ARG A 176 -5.80 -1.46 -21.55
C ARG A 176 -7.05 -0.66 -21.93
N THR A 177 -7.88 -0.31 -20.94
CA THR A 177 -9.06 0.53 -21.17
C THR A 177 -8.66 1.96 -21.54
N VAL A 178 -7.64 2.52 -20.86
CA VAL A 178 -7.17 3.89 -21.08
C VAL A 178 -6.44 4.04 -22.42
N PHE A 179 -5.48 3.14 -22.70
CA PHE A 179 -4.59 3.27 -23.86
C PHE A 179 -5.06 2.54 -25.11
N ALA A 180 -6.09 1.68 -25.02
CA ALA A 180 -6.49 0.74 -26.07
C ALA A 180 -5.31 -0.10 -26.62
N ASP A 181 -4.26 -0.31 -25.82
CA ASP A 181 -3.02 -1.02 -26.17
C ASP A 181 -2.61 -1.96 -25.01
N GLU A 182 -2.57 -3.27 -25.30
CA GLU A 182 -2.20 -4.30 -24.31
C GLU A 182 -0.74 -4.16 -23.84
N ARG A 183 0.15 -3.60 -24.67
CA ARG A 183 1.56 -3.38 -24.31
C ARG A 183 1.69 -2.30 -23.24
N ALA A 184 0.96 -1.20 -23.38
CA ALA A 184 0.90 -0.18 -22.35
C ALA A 184 0.36 -0.77 -21.04
N GLY A 185 -0.60 -1.72 -21.13
CA GLY A 185 -1.09 -2.48 -19.97
C GLY A 185 0.02 -3.26 -19.26
N ILE A 186 0.85 -4.00 -19.99
CA ILE A 186 1.99 -4.74 -19.43
C ILE A 186 3.01 -3.77 -18.78
N VAL A 187 3.27 -2.64 -19.43
CA VAL A 187 4.24 -1.66 -18.92
C VAL A 187 3.76 -1.00 -17.62
N VAL A 188 2.46 -0.69 -17.50
CA VAL A 188 1.88 -0.19 -16.24
C VAL A 188 2.00 -1.25 -15.14
N CYS A 189 1.68 -2.51 -15.44
CA CYS A 189 1.86 -3.62 -14.49
C CYS A 189 3.32 -3.76 -14.04
N ALA A 190 4.26 -3.68 -14.98
CA ALA A 190 5.69 -3.75 -14.68
C ALA A 190 6.17 -2.57 -13.82
N LEU A 191 5.67 -1.36 -14.10
CA LEU A 191 5.99 -0.18 -13.27
C LEU A 191 5.48 -0.38 -11.83
N ILE A 192 4.22 -0.78 -11.65
CA ILE A 192 3.65 -1.03 -10.32
C ILE A 192 4.43 -2.14 -9.60
N ALA A 193 4.72 -3.26 -10.27
CA ALA A 193 5.47 -4.38 -9.71
C ALA A 193 6.95 -4.05 -9.43
N SER A 194 7.49 -2.94 -9.93
CA SER A 194 8.85 -2.49 -9.63
C SER A 194 8.95 -1.58 -8.41
N MET A 195 7.84 -1.01 -7.91
CA MET A 195 7.84 -0.09 -6.76
C MET A 195 8.16 -0.84 -5.46
N PRO A 196 9.32 -0.60 -4.81
CA PRO A 196 9.75 -1.44 -3.69
C PRO A 196 8.95 -1.21 -2.40
N GLU A 197 8.60 0.03 -2.07
CA GLU A 197 7.83 0.34 -0.87
C GLU A 197 6.39 -0.21 -0.93
N LEU A 198 5.84 -0.45 -2.13
CA LEU A 198 4.55 -1.13 -2.30
C LEU A 198 4.54 -2.51 -1.62
N TYR A 199 5.66 -3.23 -1.62
CA TYR A 199 5.76 -4.53 -0.96
C TYR A 199 5.72 -4.40 0.55
N MET A 200 6.33 -3.33 1.11
CA MET A 200 6.29 -3.05 2.57
C MET A 200 4.85 -2.83 3.04
N ASP A 201 4.01 -2.21 2.21
CA ASP A 201 2.59 -2.02 2.50
C ASP A 201 1.74 -3.28 2.20
N ALA A 202 2.11 -4.07 1.17
CA ALA A 202 1.32 -5.21 0.70
C ALA A 202 1.52 -6.49 1.52
N PHE A 203 2.73 -6.77 2.08
CA PHE A 203 2.94 -8.02 2.80
C PHE A 203 2.45 -7.97 4.26
N ARG A 204 2.50 -6.82 4.92
CA ARG A 204 2.18 -6.68 6.34
C ARG A 204 0.74 -7.06 6.65
N VAL A 205 0.50 -7.60 7.85
CA VAL A 205 -0.87 -7.86 8.32
C VAL A 205 -1.58 -6.51 8.52
N GLY A 206 -2.65 -6.27 7.75
CA GLY A 206 -3.39 -5.02 7.82
C GLY A 206 -4.35 -4.82 6.64
N ASN A 207 -5.17 -3.80 6.72
CA ASN A 207 -6.20 -3.48 5.73
C ASN A 207 -5.73 -2.81 4.41
N PRO A 208 -4.44 -2.41 4.22
CA PRO A 208 -4.02 -1.74 2.98
C PRO A 208 -4.20 -2.58 1.73
N SER A 209 -3.85 -3.86 1.76
CA SER A 209 -3.98 -4.74 0.58
C SER A 209 -5.43 -4.84 0.09
N LEU A 210 -6.40 -4.96 1.00
CA LEU A 210 -7.82 -4.97 0.63
C LEU A 210 -8.26 -3.59 0.10
N ALA A 211 -7.84 -2.50 0.74
CA ALA A 211 -8.15 -1.14 0.28
C ALA A 211 -7.60 -0.87 -1.13
N MET A 212 -6.37 -1.31 -1.41
CA MET A 212 -5.73 -1.20 -2.72
C MET A 212 -6.53 -1.94 -3.82
N VAL A 213 -6.99 -3.17 -3.54
CA VAL A 213 -7.83 -3.94 -4.48
C VAL A 213 -9.17 -3.25 -4.72
N LEU A 214 -9.83 -2.77 -3.66
CA LEU A 214 -11.11 -2.09 -3.78
C LEU A 214 -11.00 -0.76 -4.53
N HIS A 215 -9.98 0.05 -4.28
CA HIS A 215 -9.71 1.26 -5.09
C HIS A 215 -9.45 0.91 -6.56
N SER A 216 -8.74 -0.17 -6.80
CA SER A 216 -8.43 -0.66 -8.14
C SER A 216 -9.68 -1.07 -8.92
N LEU A 217 -10.58 -1.83 -8.27
CA LEU A 217 -11.87 -2.23 -8.83
C LEU A 217 -12.79 -1.01 -9.04
N PHE A 218 -12.83 -0.10 -8.07
CA PHE A 218 -13.55 1.17 -8.19
C PHE A 218 -13.09 1.93 -9.44
N THR A 219 -11.78 2.09 -9.63
CA THR A 219 -11.19 2.75 -10.80
C THR A 219 -11.63 2.07 -12.10
N LEU A 220 -11.55 0.74 -12.18
CA LEU A 220 -11.97 -0.03 -13.35
C LEU A 220 -13.47 0.17 -13.63
N PHE A 221 -14.33 0.10 -12.63
CA PHE A 221 -15.78 0.25 -12.79
C PHE A 221 -16.15 1.67 -13.20
N CYS A 222 -15.50 2.70 -12.67
CA CYS A 222 -15.65 4.07 -13.10
C CYS A 222 -15.35 4.25 -14.60
N LEU A 223 -14.20 3.73 -15.07
CA LEU A 223 -13.81 3.81 -16.49
C LEU A 223 -14.80 3.06 -17.40
N ARG A 224 -15.23 1.86 -16.99
CA ARG A 224 -16.22 1.08 -17.76
C ARG A 224 -17.59 1.77 -17.83
N SER A 225 -17.98 2.45 -16.78
CA SER A 225 -19.27 3.19 -16.75
C SER A 225 -19.30 4.31 -17.77
N VAL A 226 -18.23 5.09 -17.92
CA VAL A 226 -18.15 6.19 -18.88
C VAL A 226 -17.99 5.73 -20.34
N GLU A 227 -17.58 4.47 -20.56
CA GLU A 227 -17.62 3.80 -21.86
C GLU A 227 -19.06 3.38 -22.28
N GLY A 228 -20.09 3.72 -21.50
CA GLY A 228 -21.48 3.31 -21.75
C GLY A 228 -21.85 1.92 -21.24
N LYS A 229 -20.97 1.23 -20.53
CA LYS A 229 -21.26 -0.05 -19.87
C LYS A 229 -21.92 0.19 -18.52
N LEU A 230 -23.13 0.75 -18.53
CA LEU A 230 -23.82 1.31 -17.37
C LEU A 230 -23.98 0.36 -16.18
N LYS A 231 -23.94 -0.97 -16.38
CA LYS A 231 -24.00 -1.97 -15.31
C LYS A 231 -22.86 -1.84 -14.29
N TYR A 232 -21.72 -1.21 -14.67
CA TYR A 232 -20.59 -1.01 -13.79
C TYR A 232 -20.77 0.17 -12.82
N LEU A 233 -21.72 1.07 -13.09
CA LEU A 233 -21.93 2.26 -12.25
C LEU A 233 -22.40 1.88 -10.82
N PRO A 234 -23.43 1.05 -10.61
CA PRO A 234 -23.77 0.59 -9.26
C PRO A 234 -22.65 -0.24 -8.61
N LEU A 235 -21.88 -1.01 -9.39
CA LEU A 235 -20.73 -1.75 -8.87
C LEU A 235 -19.63 -0.80 -8.35
N ALA A 236 -19.42 0.35 -8.98
CA ALA A 236 -18.54 1.38 -8.45
C ALA A 236 -19.06 1.93 -7.10
N GLY A 237 -20.38 2.14 -6.96
CA GLY A 237 -21.00 2.53 -5.70
C GLY A 237 -20.82 1.48 -4.58
N ILE A 238 -21.08 0.21 -4.89
CA ILE A 238 -20.87 -0.90 -3.94
C ILE A 238 -19.40 -0.97 -3.52
N THR A 239 -18.49 -0.88 -4.49
CA THR A 239 -17.05 -0.95 -4.21
C THR A 239 -16.59 0.25 -3.37
N LEU A 240 -17.15 1.44 -3.60
CA LEU A 240 -16.88 2.61 -2.75
C LEU A 240 -17.37 2.38 -1.31
N GLY A 241 -18.56 1.81 -1.11
CA GLY A 241 -19.07 1.45 0.22
C GLY A 241 -18.18 0.46 0.95
N LEU A 242 -17.74 -0.60 0.26
CA LEU A 242 -16.79 -1.59 0.81
C LEU A 242 -15.43 -0.95 1.13
N LEU A 243 -14.98 -0.02 0.29
CA LEU A 243 -13.73 0.71 0.51
C LEU A 243 -13.83 1.60 1.77
N VAL A 244 -14.90 2.37 1.91
CA VAL A 244 -15.13 3.27 3.06
C VAL A 244 -15.22 2.50 4.36
N ILE A 245 -15.84 1.30 4.35
CA ILE A 245 -15.89 0.42 5.53
C ILE A 245 -14.62 -0.45 5.70
N THR A 246 -13.65 -0.33 4.80
CA THR A 246 -12.29 -0.89 4.97
C THR A 246 -11.34 0.16 5.55
N ARG A 247 -11.37 1.38 5.00
CA ARG A 247 -10.53 2.52 5.44
C ARG A 247 -11.23 3.84 5.11
N VAL A 248 -11.22 4.76 6.09
CA VAL A 248 -11.87 6.08 5.98
C VAL A 248 -11.40 6.91 4.79
N HIS A 249 -10.14 6.78 4.40
CA HIS A 249 -9.62 7.52 3.24
C HIS A 249 -10.23 7.09 1.90
N GLY A 250 -11.05 6.03 1.87
CA GLY A 250 -11.93 5.73 0.74
C GLY A 250 -12.86 6.88 0.37
N LEU A 251 -13.17 7.79 1.32
CA LEU A 251 -13.95 9.00 1.05
C LEU A 251 -13.28 9.94 0.03
N ALA A 252 -11.96 9.86 -0.14
CA ALA A 252 -11.23 10.62 -1.17
C ALA A 252 -11.63 10.25 -2.60
N ALA A 253 -12.29 9.10 -2.81
CA ALA A 253 -12.79 8.67 -4.11
C ALA A 253 -14.16 9.31 -4.49
N VAL A 254 -14.86 9.95 -3.54
CA VAL A 254 -16.19 10.55 -3.77
C VAL A 254 -16.19 11.60 -4.90
N PRO A 255 -15.23 12.53 -4.99
CA PRO A 255 -15.21 13.50 -6.11
C PRO A 255 -15.13 12.83 -7.49
N ALA A 256 -14.35 11.74 -7.61
CA ALA A 256 -14.26 10.98 -8.85
C ALA A 256 -15.58 10.26 -9.16
N MET A 257 -16.26 9.71 -8.15
CA MET A 257 -17.60 9.11 -8.32
C MET A 257 -18.59 10.13 -8.86
N LEU A 258 -18.64 11.32 -8.27
CA LEU A 258 -19.53 12.40 -8.74
C LEU A 258 -19.22 12.81 -10.19
N LEU A 259 -17.94 12.89 -10.56
CA LEU A 259 -17.53 13.17 -11.95
C LEU A 259 -18.03 12.08 -12.91
N VAL A 260 -17.89 10.81 -12.55
CA VAL A 260 -18.38 9.66 -13.35
C VAL A 260 -19.90 9.74 -13.51
N MET A 261 -20.64 10.05 -12.44
CA MET A 261 -22.10 10.19 -12.48
C MET A 261 -22.53 11.32 -13.43
N VAL A 262 -21.83 12.46 -13.43
CA VAL A 262 -22.06 13.55 -14.39
C VAL A 262 -21.81 13.09 -15.83
N TYR A 263 -20.75 12.33 -16.09
CA TYR A 263 -20.51 11.75 -17.42
C TYR A 263 -21.62 10.79 -17.84
N VAL A 264 -22.14 9.97 -16.94
CA VAL A 264 -23.24 9.04 -17.22
C VAL A 264 -24.56 9.80 -17.42
N LEU A 265 -24.84 10.86 -16.64
CA LEU A 265 -26.02 11.72 -16.84
C LEU A 265 -26.05 12.36 -18.23
N ARG A 266 -24.90 12.77 -18.77
CA ARG A 266 -24.81 13.31 -20.15
C ARG A 266 -25.18 12.26 -21.22
N GLN A 267 -25.17 10.98 -20.88
CA GLN A 267 -25.58 9.89 -21.79
C GLN A 267 -27.08 9.54 -21.66
N ALA A 268 -27.85 10.27 -20.83
CA ALA A 268 -29.26 9.96 -20.57
C ALA A 268 -30.13 10.02 -21.82
N LYS A 269 -29.81 10.88 -22.82
CA LYS A 269 -30.50 10.91 -24.11
C LYS A 269 -30.34 9.61 -24.89
N THR A 270 -29.22 8.91 -24.75
CA THR A 270 -28.92 7.65 -25.43
C THR A 270 -29.53 6.44 -24.73
N TYR A 271 -29.51 6.41 -23.39
CA TYR A 271 -29.90 5.23 -22.60
C TYR A 271 -31.25 5.35 -21.89
N GLY A 272 -31.93 6.50 -21.99
CA GLY A 272 -33.20 6.81 -21.31
C GLY A 272 -33.01 7.41 -19.90
N TRP A 273 -33.66 8.53 -19.64
CA TRP A 273 -33.57 9.25 -18.36
C TRP A 273 -33.95 8.42 -17.14
N PRO A 274 -35.07 7.65 -17.12
CA PRO A 274 -35.44 6.88 -15.92
C PRO A 274 -34.36 5.87 -15.52
N ARG A 275 -33.79 5.17 -16.50
CA ARG A 275 -32.72 4.19 -16.26
C ARG A 275 -31.45 4.84 -15.70
N VAL A 276 -31.03 5.95 -16.30
CA VAL A 276 -29.81 6.65 -15.87
C VAL A 276 -29.98 7.25 -14.48
N LEU A 277 -31.14 7.86 -14.19
CA LEU A 277 -31.43 8.38 -12.85
C LEU A 277 -31.45 7.30 -11.80
N TRP A 278 -32.12 6.17 -12.09
CA TRP A 278 -32.15 5.03 -11.16
C TRP A 278 -30.74 4.47 -10.87
N LEU A 279 -29.90 4.29 -11.89
CA LEU A 279 -28.53 3.83 -11.73
C LEU A 279 -27.69 4.80 -10.90
N ASN A 280 -27.84 6.11 -11.11
CA ASN A 280 -27.15 7.11 -10.29
C ASN A 280 -27.64 7.09 -8.84
N ALA A 281 -28.97 6.96 -8.61
CA ALA A 281 -29.52 6.82 -7.26
C ALA A 281 -28.98 5.56 -6.56
N ALA A 282 -29.00 4.41 -7.24
CA ALA A 282 -28.43 3.17 -6.71
C ALA A 282 -26.93 3.31 -6.38
N THR A 283 -26.19 4.06 -7.19
CA THR A 283 -24.76 4.31 -6.97
C THR A 283 -24.49 5.16 -5.73
N LEU A 284 -25.36 6.15 -5.45
CA LEU A 284 -25.23 6.99 -4.25
C LEU A 284 -25.70 6.29 -2.99
N THR A 285 -26.75 5.47 -3.09
CA THR A 285 -27.31 4.78 -1.91
C THR A 285 -26.47 3.61 -1.46
N ALA A 286 -25.82 2.90 -2.38
CA ALA A 286 -25.02 1.72 -2.05
C ALA A 286 -23.91 1.98 -1.01
N PRO A 287 -23.05 3.02 -1.13
CA PRO A 287 -22.03 3.30 -0.12
C PRO A 287 -22.64 3.59 1.25
N VAL A 288 -23.75 4.33 1.29
CA VAL A 288 -24.43 4.68 2.53
C VAL A 288 -24.98 3.43 3.21
N LEU A 289 -25.70 2.57 2.48
CA LEU A 289 -26.26 1.33 3.04
C LEU A 289 -25.18 0.37 3.56
N ILE A 290 -24.03 0.31 2.89
CA ILE A 290 -22.93 -0.58 3.27
C ILE A 290 -22.17 -0.04 4.47
N SER A 291 -21.93 1.27 4.57
CA SER A 291 -20.96 1.81 5.54
C SER A 291 -21.56 2.65 6.67
N ALA A 292 -22.79 3.17 6.53
CA ALA A 292 -23.36 4.12 7.51
C ALA A 292 -23.46 3.56 8.93
N TRP A 293 -23.80 2.27 9.07
CA TRP A 293 -23.94 1.62 10.38
C TRP A 293 -22.67 1.73 11.22
N TRP A 294 -21.48 1.64 10.60
CA TRP A 294 -20.20 1.77 11.29
C TRP A 294 -20.00 3.19 11.83
N TYR A 295 -20.27 4.20 11.00
CA TYR A 295 -20.10 5.60 11.39
C TYR A 295 -21.15 6.04 12.41
N ILE A 296 -22.38 5.51 12.32
CA ILE A 296 -23.44 5.72 13.33
C ILE A 296 -23.02 5.10 14.68
N ARG A 297 -22.46 3.87 14.65
CA ARG A 297 -21.90 3.24 15.85
C ARG A 297 -20.83 4.11 16.50
N ASN A 298 -19.90 4.65 15.70
CA ASN A 298 -18.85 5.52 16.23
C ASN A 298 -19.41 6.80 16.88
N VAL A 299 -20.42 7.44 16.27
CA VAL A 299 -21.10 8.58 16.92
C VAL A 299 -21.67 8.18 18.27
N GLY A 300 -22.26 7.01 18.41
CA GLY A 300 -22.77 6.50 19.69
C GLY A 300 -21.68 6.20 20.73
N LEU A 301 -20.49 5.79 20.30
CA LEU A 301 -19.40 5.39 21.21
C LEU A 301 -18.48 6.55 21.61
N VAL A 302 -18.13 7.43 20.63
CA VAL A 302 -17.09 8.45 20.82
C VAL A 302 -17.56 9.87 20.45
N GLY A 303 -18.84 10.04 20.09
CA GLY A 303 -19.45 11.33 19.76
C GLY A 303 -19.12 11.85 18.35
N THR A 304 -18.29 11.15 17.58
CA THR A 304 -17.87 11.54 16.22
C THR A 304 -17.97 10.37 15.25
N PRO A 305 -18.32 10.59 13.97
CA PRO A 305 -18.40 9.50 13.00
C PRO A 305 -17.03 8.88 12.67
N ILE A 306 -15.97 9.66 12.73
CA ILE A 306 -14.59 9.22 12.53
C ILE A 306 -13.88 9.34 13.87
N TRP A 307 -13.39 8.22 14.36
CA TRP A 307 -12.65 8.19 15.60
C TRP A 307 -11.18 8.49 15.33
N TYR A 308 -10.69 9.60 15.90
CA TYR A 308 -9.30 10.02 15.89
C TYR A 308 -8.78 10.15 17.32
N ASP A 309 -7.58 9.62 17.59
CA ASP A 309 -6.93 9.73 18.91
C ASP A 309 -6.56 11.18 19.27
N ALA A 310 -6.34 12.00 18.27
CA ALA A 310 -5.93 13.40 18.39
C ALA A 310 -7.00 14.36 17.88
N SER A 311 -8.27 14.14 18.23
CA SER A 311 -9.29 15.17 17.96
C SER A 311 -8.96 16.40 18.79
N PRO A 312 -8.98 17.62 18.20
CA PRO A 312 -8.81 18.84 18.99
C PRO A 312 -9.85 18.86 20.10
N SER A 313 -9.43 19.22 21.30
CA SER A 313 -10.29 19.33 22.49
C SER A 313 -11.48 20.28 22.30
N HIS A 314 -11.45 21.11 21.26
CA HIS A 314 -12.53 22.02 20.86
C HIS A 314 -12.66 22.07 19.34
N PRO A 315 -13.91 22.15 18.80
CA PRO A 315 -14.12 22.35 17.38
C PRO A 315 -13.48 23.66 16.93
N MET A 316 -12.53 23.59 15.97
CA MET A 316 -11.88 24.78 15.43
C MET A 316 -12.73 25.41 14.31
N GLY A 317 -12.88 26.74 14.35
CA GLY A 317 -13.49 27.47 13.27
C GLY A 317 -12.61 27.52 12.02
N LEU A 318 -13.22 27.70 10.84
CA LEU A 318 -12.50 27.76 9.55
C LEU A 318 -11.36 28.79 9.54
N ALA A 319 -11.56 29.96 10.20
CA ALA A 319 -10.54 30.99 10.31
C ALA A 319 -9.30 30.52 11.10
N GLU A 320 -9.49 29.73 12.16
CA GLU A 320 -8.39 29.15 12.93
C GLU A 320 -7.64 28.08 12.12
N ILE A 321 -8.38 27.21 11.43
CA ILE A 321 -7.79 26.20 10.52
C ILE A 321 -6.95 26.90 9.44
N ALA A 322 -7.48 27.95 8.79
CA ALA A 322 -6.76 28.72 7.78
C ALA A 322 -5.48 29.38 8.35
N ARG A 323 -5.56 29.95 9.55
CA ARG A 323 -4.41 30.56 10.23
C ARG A 323 -3.31 29.53 10.56
N ARG A 324 -3.70 28.32 11.00
CA ARG A 324 -2.76 27.23 11.25
C ARG A 324 -2.16 26.70 9.96
N ALA A 325 -2.95 26.58 8.90
CA ALA A 325 -2.45 26.15 7.58
C ALA A 325 -1.31 27.04 7.05
N LEU A 326 -1.33 28.35 7.38
CA LEU A 326 -0.22 29.25 7.02
C LEU A 326 1.08 28.98 7.78
N LYS A 327 1.02 28.27 8.92
CA LYS A 327 2.18 27.93 9.75
C LYS A 327 2.78 26.56 9.44
N VAL A 328 2.06 25.72 8.70
CA VAL A 328 2.53 24.37 8.29
C VAL A 328 3.76 24.50 7.38
N ARG A 329 4.79 23.71 7.65
CA ARG A 329 5.95 23.59 6.78
C ARG A 329 5.64 22.64 5.62
N TRP A 330 4.80 23.11 4.69
CA TRP A 330 4.29 22.31 3.56
C TRP A 330 5.39 21.59 2.79
N ARG A 331 6.55 22.23 2.60
CA ARG A 331 7.70 21.60 1.93
C ARG A 331 8.12 20.32 2.66
N ALA A 332 8.28 20.36 3.98
CA ALA A 332 8.65 19.19 4.77
C ALA A 332 7.56 18.10 4.69
N GLY A 333 6.28 18.50 4.75
CA GLY A 333 5.15 17.60 4.61
C GLY A 333 5.14 16.85 3.28
N PHE A 334 5.37 17.54 2.17
CA PHE A 334 5.43 16.90 0.86
C PHE A 334 6.74 16.11 0.64
N GLU A 335 7.87 16.57 1.17
CA GLU A 335 9.12 15.79 1.15
C GLU A 335 8.96 14.47 1.91
N SER A 336 8.30 14.48 3.08
CA SER A 336 7.95 13.26 3.82
C SER A 336 7.00 12.36 3.02
N LEU A 337 5.92 12.92 2.46
CA LEU A 337 4.92 12.18 1.69
C LEU A 337 5.54 11.48 0.48
N PHE A 338 6.23 12.22 -0.39
CA PHE A 338 6.81 11.65 -1.61
C PHE A 338 8.07 10.82 -1.33
N GLY A 339 8.85 11.14 -0.30
CA GLY A 339 9.99 10.34 0.12
C GLY A 339 9.56 8.97 0.61
N SER A 340 8.64 8.91 1.54
CA SER A 340 8.13 7.65 2.09
C SER A 340 7.28 6.84 1.11
N HIS A 341 6.80 7.43 0.01
CA HIS A 341 6.19 6.70 -1.09
C HIS A 341 7.23 5.97 -1.97
N ILE A 342 8.43 6.53 -2.12
CA ILE A 342 9.51 5.88 -2.89
C ILE A 342 10.13 4.75 -2.09
N TRP A 343 10.53 5.06 -0.85
CA TRP A 343 11.13 4.13 0.08
C TRP A 343 11.17 4.70 1.50
N PHE A 344 10.73 3.92 2.47
CA PHE A 344 10.75 4.28 3.89
C PHE A 344 11.36 3.16 4.75
N GLY A 345 11.12 1.90 4.37
CA GLY A 345 11.70 0.73 5.01
C GLY A 345 11.11 0.45 6.39
N ASN A 346 9.78 0.40 6.48
CA ASN A 346 9.00 0.09 7.68
C ASN A 346 9.20 1.07 8.87
N TRP A 347 8.69 0.70 10.06
CA TRP A 347 8.80 1.52 11.28
C TRP A 347 10.21 1.61 11.88
N SER A 348 11.19 0.96 11.30
CA SER A 348 12.59 1.19 11.64
C SER A 348 13.24 2.31 10.83
N PHE A 349 12.52 3.00 9.96
CA PHE A 349 12.99 4.16 9.18
C PHE A 349 14.27 3.88 8.41
N LEU A 350 14.30 2.74 7.72
CA LEU A 350 15.48 2.25 7.00
C LEU A 350 15.66 3.00 5.68
N SER A 351 15.87 4.30 5.77
CA SER A 351 15.94 5.21 4.63
C SER A 351 17.18 4.97 3.77
N VAL A 352 17.08 5.34 2.49
CA VAL A 352 18.18 5.35 1.55
C VAL A 352 18.76 6.77 1.40
N ARG A 353 19.80 6.95 0.57
CA ARG A 353 20.46 8.24 0.42
C ARG A 353 19.55 9.28 -0.25
N SER A 354 19.56 10.51 0.22
CA SER A 354 18.66 11.60 -0.22
C SER A 354 18.67 11.87 -1.73
N TRP A 355 19.81 11.68 -2.42
CA TRP A 355 19.87 11.86 -3.86
C TRP A 355 19.05 10.83 -4.63
N MET A 356 18.86 9.61 -4.09
CA MET A 356 18.05 8.56 -4.73
C MET A 356 16.59 9.01 -4.84
N TYR A 357 16.04 9.62 -3.80
CA TYR A 357 14.67 10.17 -3.84
C TYR A 357 14.51 11.25 -4.92
N ARG A 358 15.51 12.11 -5.10
CA ARG A 358 15.46 13.20 -6.09
C ARG A 358 15.31 12.69 -7.52
N VAL A 359 15.93 11.56 -7.85
CA VAL A 359 15.80 10.93 -9.19
C VAL A 359 14.32 10.65 -9.50
N PHE A 360 13.60 10.04 -8.56
CA PHE A 360 12.18 9.72 -8.75
C PHE A 360 11.31 10.97 -8.77
N GLN A 361 11.58 11.95 -7.92
CA GLN A 361 10.86 13.24 -7.91
C GLN A 361 10.99 13.94 -9.27
N CYS A 362 12.17 13.96 -9.89
CA CYS A 362 12.36 14.51 -11.23
C CYS A 362 11.53 13.77 -12.28
N VAL A 363 11.44 12.44 -12.20
CA VAL A 363 10.63 11.66 -13.15
C VAL A 363 9.14 11.93 -12.97
N TRP A 364 8.64 12.08 -11.74
CA TRP A 364 7.25 12.43 -11.49
C TRP A 364 6.90 13.83 -12.02
N LEU A 365 7.77 14.81 -11.79
CA LEU A 365 7.62 16.15 -12.39
C LEU A 365 7.57 16.08 -13.90
N LEU A 366 8.46 15.28 -14.52
CA LEU A 366 8.47 15.07 -15.95
C LEU A 366 7.15 14.44 -16.43
N ALA A 367 6.63 13.43 -15.72
CA ALA A 367 5.35 12.82 -16.04
C ALA A 367 4.20 13.83 -15.94
N ALA A 368 4.20 14.69 -14.92
CA ALA A 368 3.20 15.75 -14.76
C ALA A 368 3.26 16.77 -15.93
N VAL A 369 4.45 17.21 -16.34
CA VAL A 369 4.65 18.06 -17.52
C VAL A 369 4.14 17.37 -18.79
N GLY A 370 4.40 16.06 -18.93
CA GLY A 370 3.88 15.27 -20.06
C GLY A 370 2.36 15.20 -20.09
N LEU A 371 1.71 15.03 -18.93
CA LEU A 371 0.24 15.05 -18.84
C LEU A 371 -0.33 16.42 -19.24
N LEU A 372 0.28 17.50 -18.77
CA LEU A 372 -0.13 18.86 -19.14
C LEU A 372 0.01 19.10 -20.65
N THR A 373 1.13 18.70 -21.25
CA THR A 373 1.34 18.84 -22.71
C THR A 373 0.36 18.00 -23.52
N ARG A 374 0.02 16.79 -23.06
CA ARG A 374 -0.98 15.91 -23.66
C ARG A 374 -2.38 16.51 -23.56
N GLY A 375 -2.77 17.02 -22.38
CA GLY A 375 -4.03 17.72 -22.15
C GLY A 375 -4.18 18.95 -23.06
N TRP A 376 -3.12 19.74 -23.19
CA TRP A 376 -3.09 20.92 -24.06
C TRP A 376 -3.27 20.56 -25.55
N ARG A 377 -2.62 19.49 -26.03
CA ARG A 377 -2.79 19.01 -27.42
C ARG A 377 -4.23 18.54 -27.67
N ASN A 378 -4.81 17.79 -26.72
CA ASN A 378 -6.18 17.30 -26.83
C ASN A 378 -7.19 18.45 -26.87
N LEU A 379 -6.99 19.51 -26.08
CA LEU A 379 -7.85 20.71 -26.10
C LEU A 379 -7.81 21.42 -27.46
N LYS A 380 -6.64 21.50 -28.12
CA LYS A 380 -6.50 22.12 -29.45
C LYS A 380 -7.09 21.29 -30.58
N GLN A 381 -7.25 19.99 -30.41
CA GLN A 381 -7.75 19.07 -31.44
C GLN A 381 -9.25 18.77 -31.33
N VAL A 382 -9.95 19.34 -30.32
CA VAL A 382 -11.40 19.19 -30.20
C VAL A 382 -12.08 20.01 -31.29
N ILE A 383 -12.26 19.40 -32.47
CA ILE A 383 -13.14 19.89 -33.53
C ILE A 383 -14.57 19.52 -33.11
N PRO A 384 -15.51 20.49 -33.00
CA PRO A 384 -16.87 20.18 -32.62
C PRO A 384 -17.51 19.17 -33.60
N GLY A 385 -18.01 18.04 -33.06
CA GLY A 385 -18.85 17.08 -33.81
C GLY A 385 -18.23 15.77 -34.23
N LYS A 386 -16.91 15.50 -34.02
CA LYS A 386 -16.34 14.16 -34.26
C LYS A 386 -15.86 13.51 -32.96
N PRO A 387 -16.42 12.36 -32.54
CA PRO A 387 -15.84 11.58 -31.47
C PRO A 387 -14.51 10.99 -31.94
N THR A 388 -13.40 11.53 -31.46
CA THR A 388 -12.06 11.01 -31.69
C THR A 388 -11.67 10.04 -30.58
N ASN A 389 -10.79 9.09 -30.85
CA ASN A 389 -10.19 8.21 -29.81
C ASN A 389 -9.57 9.07 -28.67
N ASP A 390 -9.06 10.26 -29.01
CA ASP A 390 -8.46 11.22 -28.09
C ASP A 390 -9.47 11.75 -27.06
N ALA A 391 -10.76 11.94 -27.45
CA ALA A 391 -11.81 12.38 -26.53
C ALA A 391 -12.16 11.31 -25.48
N THR A 392 -12.11 10.04 -25.85
CA THR A 392 -12.35 8.92 -24.92
C THR A 392 -11.17 8.78 -23.94
N GLU A 393 -9.95 8.86 -24.43
CA GLU A 393 -8.76 8.84 -23.60
C GLU A 393 -8.73 10.04 -22.64
N ALA A 394 -9.07 11.23 -23.09
CA ALA A 394 -9.17 12.42 -22.24
C ALA A 394 -10.17 12.25 -21.08
N LYS A 395 -11.34 11.60 -21.33
CA LYS A 395 -12.28 11.24 -20.26
C LYS A 395 -11.64 10.28 -19.24
N HIS A 396 -10.98 9.23 -19.73
CA HIS A 396 -10.34 8.25 -18.84
C HIS A 396 -9.27 8.91 -17.98
N LEU A 397 -8.41 9.73 -18.57
CA LEU A 397 -7.36 10.45 -17.85
C LEU A 397 -7.96 11.45 -16.83
N SER A 398 -9.09 12.12 -17.16
CA SER A 398 -9.75 13.03 -16.19
C SER A 398 -10.28 12.29 -14.96
N ILE A 399 -10.78 11.07 -15.11
CA ILE A 399 -11.23 10.23 -13.99
C ILE A 399 -10.04 9.78 -13.15
N LEU A 400 -8.95 9.32 -13.77
CA LEU A 400 -7.74 8.94 -13.06
C LEU A 400 -7.13 10.13 -12.31
N LEU A 401 -7.13 11.33 -12.91
CA LEU A 401 -6.70 12.57 -12.26
C LEU A 401 -7.62 12.95 -11.09
N ALA A 402 -8.93 12.74 -11.21
CA ALA A 402 -9.85 12.99 -10.11
C ALA A 402 -9.65 12.00 -8.95
N ILE A 403 -9.36 10.73 -9.24
CA ILE A 403 -9.05 9.71 -8.22
C ILE A 403 -7.71 10.04 -7.53
N TYR A 404 -6.65 10.22 -8.29
CA TYR A 404 -5.31 10.47 -7.76
C TYR A 404 -5.21 11.83 -7.06
N GLY A 405 -5.74 12.87 -7.71
CA GLY A 405 -5.76 14.24 -7.18
C GLY A 405 -6.64 14.39 -5.93
N GLY A 406 -7.81 13.74 -5.91
CA GLY A 406 -8.67 13.69 -4.73
C GLY A 406 -7.97 13.01 -3.54
N PHE A 407 -7.22 11.95 -3.81
CA PHE A 407 -6.43 11.28 -2.79
C PHE A 407 -5.26 12.13 -2.28
N LEU A 408 -4.52 12.81 -3.17
CA LEU A 408 -3.46 13.75 -2.78
C LEU A 408 -4.01 14.93 -1.97
N LEU A 409 -5.19 15.45 -2.31
CA LEU A 409 -5.87 16.50 -1.51
C LEU A 409 -6.22 15.99 -0.11
N ALA A 410 -6.70 14.74 0.01
CA ALA A 410 -6.96 14.13 1.32
C ALA A 410 -5.67 13.96 2.13
N LEU A 411 -4.55 13.60 1.53
CA LEU A 411 -3.25 13.52 2.20
C LEU A 411 -2.70 14.91 2.56
N THR A 412 -2.95 15.92 1.74
CA THR A 412 -2.63 17.32 2.08
C THR A 412 -3.42 17.79 3.31
N TYR A 413 -4.71 17.45 3.37
CA TYR A 413 -5.52 17.67 4.57
C TYR A 413 -4.96 16.88 5.78
N HIS A 414 -4.50 15.65 5.57
CA HIS A 414 -3.90 14.84 6.64
C HIS A 414 -2.60 15.46 7.18
N ILE A 415 -1.74 16.05 6.32
CA ILE A 415 -0.56 16.84 6.78
C ILE A 415 -1.00 17.99 7.68
N LEU A 416 -2.03 18.73 7.27
CA LEU A 416 -2.58 19.84 8.06
C LEU A 416 -3.08 19.36 9.43
N MET A 417 -3.83 18.26 9.47
CA MET A 417 -4.36 17.72 10.73
C MET A 417 -3.26 17.17 11.64
N ASN A 418 -2.25 16.52 11.10
CA ASN A 418 -1.08 16.08 11.88
C ASN A 418 -0.30 17.28 12.45
N SER A 419 -0.13 18.35 11.68
CA SER A 419 0.50 19.58 12.15
C SER A 419 -0.29 20.22 13.30
N ILE A 420 -1.62 20.23 13.18
CA ILE A 420 -2.52 20.81 14.19
C ILE A 420 -2.55 19.99 15.47
N ASN A 421 -2.71 18.68 15.34
CA ASN A 421 -3.02 17.80 16.48
C ASN A 421 -1.76 17.21 17.13
N LEU A 422 -0.73 16.94 16.35
CA LEU A 422 0.48 16.26 16.79
C LEU A 422 1.73 17.16 16.75
N GLY A 423 1.63 18.36 16.15
CA GLY A 423 2.79 19.23 15.91
C GLY A 423 3.77 18.68 14.86
N VAL A 424 3.34 17.71 14.02
CA VAL A 424 4.18 17.03 13.05
C VAL A 424 3.74 17.38 11.63
N ASP A 425 4.60 18.09 10.90
CA ASP A 425 4.35 18.49 9.51
C ASP A 425 4.72 17.34 8.55
N ALA A 426 4.02 16.23 8.63
CA ALA A 426 4.30 15.04 7.83
C ALA A 426 3.02 14.23 7.53
N SER A 427 3.08 13.44 6.48
CA SER A 427 2.13 12.35 6.20
C SER A 427 2.85 11.18 5.55
N ALA A 428 2.28 10.00 5.70
CA ALA A 428 2.86 8.77 5.20
C ALA A 428 2.58 8.56 3.70
N GLY A 429 3.64 8.37 2.91
CA GLY A 429 3.55 8.19 1.46
C GLY A 429 3.02 6.83 1.04
N TRP A 430 3.15 5.80 1.88
CA TRP A 430 2.58 4.48 1.57
C TRP A 430 1.05 4.50 1.44
N TYR A 431 0.34 5.49 1.96
CA TYR A 431 -1.10 5.65 1.70
C TYR A 431 -1.42 5.82 0.22
N ILE A 432 -0.52 6.41 -0.60
CA ILE A 432 -0.72 6.62 -2.03
C ILE A 432 -0.92 5.29 -2.77
N TYR A 433 -0.39 4.17 -2.26
CA TYR A 433 -0.56 2.86 -2.88
C TYR A 433 -2.02 2.40 -2.96
N ALA A 434 -2.91 2.96 -2.15
CA ALA A 434 -4.34 2.73 -2.34
C ALA A 434 -4.81 3.06 -3.77
N VAL A 435 -4.22 4.07 -4.41
CA VAL A 435 -4.55 4.54 -5.76
C VAL A 435 -3.43 4.29 -6.79
N VAL A 436 -2.55 3.32 -6.53
CA VAL A 436 -1.35 3.03 -7.33
C VAL A 436 -1.64 2.75 -8.81
N ILE A 437 -2.82 2.19 -9.14
CA ILE A 437 -3.21 1.97 -10.54
C ILE A 437 -3.44 3.29 -11.27
N ALA A 438 -4.12 4.24 -10.62
CA ALA A 438 -4.31 5.56 -11.20
C ALA A 438 -2.95 6.27 -11.37
N GLU A 439 -2.12 6.24 -10.34
CA GLU A 439 -0.76 6.80 -10.37
C GLU A 439 0.09 6.21 -11.49
N GLY A 440 0.30 4.89 -11.51
CA GLY A 440 1.14 4.21 -12.50
C GLY A 440 0.64 4.44 -13.93
N THR A 441 -0.70 4.45 -14.14
CA THR A 441 -1.28 4.74 -15.45
C THR A 441 -1.04 6.19 -15.87
N LEU A 442 -1.17 7.16 -14.96
CA LEU A 442 -0.90 8.58 -15.20
C LEU A 442 0.59 8.83 -15.48
N ILE A 443 1.50 8.20 -14.73
CA ILE A 443 2.95 8.30 -14.97
C ILE A 443 3.28 7.82 -16.37
N VAL A 444 2.81 6.63 -16.76
CA VAL A 444 3.04 6.09 -18.11
C VAL A 444 2.42 6.99 -19.18
N ALA A 445 1.18 7.47 -18.98
CA ALA A 445 0.53 8.39 -19.92
C ALA A 445 1.32 9.69 -20.12
N GLY A 446 1.82 10.28 -19.03
CA GLY A 446 2.61 11.50 -19.06
C GLY A 446 3.96 11.30 -19.75
N LEU A 447 4.70 10.28 -19.36
CA LEU A 447 6.02 10.01 -19.97
C LEU A 447 5.92 9.67 -21.45
N LEU A 448 4.90 8.94 -21.88
CA LEU A 448 4.66 8.61 -23.30
C LEU A 448 4.25 9.82 -24.16
N ALA A 449 4.00 11.00 -23.57
CA ALA A 449 3.81 12.24 -24.33
C ALA A 449 5.09 12.72 -25.04
N PHE A 450 6.25 12.27 -24.60
CA PHE A 450 7.56 12.59 -25.17
C PHE A 450 8.03 11.52 -26.17
N ARG A 451 8.80 11.92 -27.18
CA ARG A 451 9.36 10.99 -28.20
C ARG A 451 10.25 9.90 -27.61
N TRP A 452 10.92 10.20 -26.52
CA TRP A 452 11.81 9.30 -25.77
C TRP A 452 11.12 8.66 -24.55
N GLY A 453 9.82 8.87 -24.38
CA GLY A 453 9.06 8.43 -23.19
C GLY A 453 9.15 6.94 -22.90
N LYS A 454 9.21 6.09 -23.93
CA LYS A 454 9.40 4.63 -23.76
C LYS A 454 10.71 4.31 -23.02
N ALA A 455 11.79 4.98 -23.40
CA ALA A 455 13.11 4.78 -22.78
C ALA A 455 13.08 5.24 -21.31
N VAL A 456 12.42 6.37 -21.02
CA VAL A 456 12.31 6.89 -19.65
C VAL A 456 11.45 5.97 -18.78
N VAL A 457 10.35 5.42 -19.28
CA VAL A 457 9.54 4.45 -18.52
C VAL A 457 10.36 3.19 -18.19
N ILE A 458 11.10 2.64 -19.13
CA ILE A 458 11.98 1.50 -18.88
C ILE A 458 13.09 1.88 -17.88
N GLY A 459 13.68 3.06 -18.05
CA GLY A 459 14.67 3.60 -17.13
C GLY A 459 14.12 3.75 -15.70
N LEU A 460 12.90 4.25 -15.55
CA LEU A 460 12.22 4.36 -14.25
C LEU A 460 12.02 2.99 -13.59
N ILE A 461 11.53 1.99 -14.34
CA ILE A 461 11.37 0.62 -13.85
C ILE A 461 12.74 0.06 -13.40
N ALA A 462 13.79 0.27 -14.21
CA ALA A 462 15.14 -0.16 -13.87
C ALA A 462 15.68 0.57 -12.61
N CYS A 463 15.41 1.87 -12.47
CA CYS A 463 15.80 2.64 -11.28
C CYS A 463 15.11 2.12 -10.02
N PHE A 464 13.82 1.75 -10.08
CA PHE A 464 13.13 1.13 -8.95
C PHE A 464 13.76 -0.22 -8.58
N VAL A 465 14.08 -1.07 -9.57
CA VAL A 465 14.75 -2.35 -9.31
C VAL A 465 16.14 -2.14 -8.68
N LEU A 466 16.91 -1.16 -9.16
CA LEU A 466 18.22 -0.84 -8.59
C LEU A 466 18.10 -0.28 -7.17
N LEU A 467 17.12 0.59 -6.92
CA LEU A 467 16.80 1.08 -5.57
C LEU A 467 16.46 -0.07 -4.63
N GLU A 468 15.61 -1.00 -5.09
CA GLU A 468 15.21 -2.18 -4.32
C GLU A 468 16.39 -3.10 -4.00
N MET A 469 17.26 -3.36 -4.99
CA MET A 469 18.48 -4.14 -4.77
C MET A 469 19.40 -3.47 -3.75
N TYR A 470 19.58 -2.15 -3.85
CA TYR A 470 20.37 -1.40 -2.88
C TYR A 470 19.72 -1.45 -1.49
N ALA A 471 18.44 -1.09 -1.37
CA ALA A 471 17.74 -1.04 -0.11
C ALA A 471 17.71 -2.41 0.60
N THR A 472 17.47 -3.49 -0.15
CA THR A 472 17.42 -4.83 0.42
C THR A 472 18.80 -5.29 0.90
N HIS A 473 19.87 -5.15 0.08
CA HIS A 473 21.17 -5.76 0.37
C HIS A 473 22.09 -4.88 1.20
N PHE A 474 21.92 -3.55 1.14
CA PHE A 474 22.79 -2.61 1.85
C PHE A 474 22.11 -1.93 3.04
N VAL A 475 20.78 -2.13 3.21
CA VAL A 475 20.04 -1.52 4.32
C VAL A 475 19.27 -2.58 5.11
N LEU A 476 18.23 -3.22 4.52
CA LEU A 476 17.34 -4.13 5.25
C LEU A 476 18.06 -5.34 5.84
N ILE A 477 18.76 -6.12 5.01
CA ILE A 477 19.47 -7.31 5.47
C ILE A 477 20.54 -6.96 6.51
N PRO A 478 21.42 -5.95 6.28
CA PRO A 478 22.36 -5.52 7.32
C PRO A 478 21.71 -5.09 8.63
N TYR A 479 20.60 -4.37 8.58
CA TYR A 479 19.90 -3.93 9.79
C TYR A 479 19.27 -5.10 10.55
N TYR A 480 18.51 -5.97 9.87
CA TYR A 480 17.85 -7.11 10.51
C TYR A 480 18.82 -8.20 11.00
N THR A 481 20.06 -8.15 10.57
CA THR A 481 21.13 -9.05 11.04
C THR A 481 22.10 -8.40 12.02
N GLY A 482 21.87 -7.13 12.41
CA GLY A 482 22.68 -6.41 13.37
C GLY A 482 24.06 -5.98 12.87
N LEU A 483 24.24 -5.88 11.54
CA LEU A 483 25.47 -5.35 10.94
C LEU A 483 25.51 -3.83 10.94
N ILE A 484 24.35 -3.19 10.93
CA ILE A 484 24.20 -1.75 11.09
C ILE A 484 23.11 -1.47 12.13
N ALA A 485 23.15 -0.28 12.72
CA ALA A 485 22.23 0.19 13.73
C ALA A 485 21.97 1.68 13.55
N HIS A 486 21.01 2.24 14.29
CA HIS A 486 20.84 3.68 14.36
C HIS A 486 21.95 4.31 15.20
N ALA A 487 22.42 5.46 14.74
CA ALA A 487 23.30 6.32 15.50
C ALA A 487 22.49 7.14 16.54
N PRO A 488 23.14 7.77 17.53
CA PRO A 488 22.46 8.55 18.54
C PRO A 488 21.59 9.71 18.00
N ASP A 489 21.90 10.22 16.83
CA ASP A 489 21.15 11.27 16.12
C ASP A 489 19.92 10.71 15.35
N GLY A 490 19.68 9.41 15.42
CA GLY A 490 18.60 8.71 14.70
C GLY A 490 18.93 8.39 13.24
N GLY A 491 20.09 8.79 12.74
CA GLY A 491 20.56 8.42 11.41
C GLY A 491 20.98 6.95 11.33
N LEU A 492 20.78 6.31 10.18
CA LEU A 492 21.20 4.91 9.98
C LEU A 492 22.70 4.84 9.62
N GLN A 493 23.42 3.93 10.27
CA GLN A 493 24.82 3.63 9.95
C GLN A 493 24.95 3.09 8.53
N SER A 494 26.04 3.41 7.85
CA SER A 494 26.34 2.87 6.51
C SER A 494 26.89 1.45 6.62
N PHE A 495 26.36 0.55 5.81
CA PHE A 495 26.92 -0.80 5.68
C PHE A 495 28.18 -0.80 4.80
N HIS A 496 29.22 -1.50 5.25
CA HIS A 496 30.47 -1.70 4.53
C HIS A 496 30.68 -3.18 4.21
N LEU A 497 31.05 -3.51 2.98
CA LEU A 497 31.25 -4.90 2.54
C LEU A 497 32.31 -5.66 3.36
N SER A 498 33.30 -4.94 3.93
CA SER A 498 34.28 -5.53 4.84
C SER A 498 33.67 -6.20 6.07
N GLN A 499 32.47 -5.78 6.50
CA GLN A 499 31.77 -6.38 7.63
C GLN A 499 31.32 -7.83 7.33
N LEU A 500 31.13 -8.17 6.04
CA LEU A 500 30.82 -9.57 5.64
C LEU A 500 31.98 -10.52 5.94
N ASN A 501 33.21 -10.05 5.86
CA ASN A 501 34.40 -10.87 6.14
C ASN A 501 34.50 -11.20 7.65
N THR A 502 33.91 -10.38 8.51
CA THR A 502 33.93 -10.55 9.96
C THR A 502 32.90 -11.56 10.44
N ILE A 503 31.69 -11.57 9.84
CA ILE A 503 30.57 -12.40 10.32
C ILE A 503 30.43 -13.67 9.49
N GLY A 504 30.65 -13.62 8.19
CA GLY A 504 30.43 -14.72 7.26
C GLY A 504 28.96 -14.92 6.86
N PHE A 505 28.76 -15.48 5.68
CA PHE A 505 27.44 -15.65 5.06
C PHE A 505 26.52 -16.61 5.84
N THR A 506 27.09 -17.67 6.42
CA THR A 506 26.35 -18.66 7.22
C THR A 506 25.70 -18.03 8.46
N GLU A 507 26.43 -17.15 9.14
CA GLU A 507 25.91 -16.43 10.32
C GLU A 507 24.81 -15.44 9.92
N ILE A 508 24.93 -14.76 8.78
CA ILE A 508 23.87 -13.89 8.25
C ILE A 508 22.59 -14.71 8.02
N LEU A 509 22.68 -15.87 7.40
CA LEU A 509 21.54 -16.76 7.20
C LEU A 509 20.93 -17.23 8.53
N ALA A 510 21.75 -17.58 9.51
CA ALA A 510 21.30 -17.97 10.84
C ALA A 510 20.54 -16.82 11.52
N ARG A 511 21.06 -15.60 11.44
CA ARG A 511 20.40 -14.40 11.99
C ARG A 511 19.08 -14.07 11.27
N LEU A 512 18.99 -14.28 9.97
CA LEU A 512 17.73 -14.10 9.22
C LEU A 512 16.66 -15.13 9.60
N GLN A 513 17.01 -16.26 10.22
CA GLN A 513 16.06 -17.27 10.71
C GLN A 513 15.45 -16.91 12.06
N THR A 514 16.09 -16.05 12.83
CA THR A 514 15.68 -15.71 14.20
C THR A 514 14.24 -15.14 14.24
N ASN A 515 13.44 -15.63 15.17
CA ASN A 515 12.02 -15.25 15.35
C ASN A 515 11.14 -15.51 14.11
N LYS A 516 11.50 -16.47 13.28
CA LYS A 516 10.75 -16.88 12.09
C LYS A 516 9.98 -18.18 12.32
N VAL A 517 9.23 -18.56 11.31
CA VAL A 517 8.55 -19.85 11.26
C VAL A 517 9.57 -20.99 11.17
N SER A 518 9.31 -22.11 11.82
CA SER A 518 10.27 -23.23 11.95
C SER A 518 10.74 -23.83 10.62
N TYR A 519 9.93 -23.72 9.57
CA TYR A 519 10.30 -24.20 8.22
C TYR A 519 11.10 -23.17 7.40
N MET A 520 11.41 -21.99 7.94
CA MET A 520 12.26 -21.00 7.29
C MET A 520 13.74 -21.35 7.47
N THR A 521 14.16 -22.46 6.86
CA THR A 521 15.55 -22.93 6.89
C THR A 521 16.47 -22.04 6.03
N SER A 522 17.80 -22.17 6.20
CA SER A 522 18.77 -21.47 5.34
C SER A 522 18.54 -21.73 3.85
N HIS A 523 18.19 -22.97 3.47
CA HIS A 523 17.88 -23.34 2.08
C HIS A 523 16.60 -22.63 1.59
N ALA A 524 15.58 -22.53 2.43
CA ALA A 524 14.35 -21.79 2.09
C ALA A 524 14.64 -20.30 1.87
N ILE A 525 15.44 -19.68 2.74
CA ILE A 525 15.84 -18.26 2.61
C ILE A 525 16.63 -18.06 1.32
N ILE A 526 17.63 -18.89 1.02
CA ILE A 526 18.42 -18.80 -0.22
C ILE A 526 17.52 -18.96 -1.45
N GLY A 527 16.61 -19.93 -1.42
CA GLY A 527 15.65 -20.15 -2.50
C GLY A 527 14.75 -18.93 -2.75
N LEU A 528 14.16 -18.37 -1.68
CA LEU A 528 13.33 -17.15 -1.77
C LEU A 528 14.13 -15.94 -2.23
N TRP A 529 15.36 -15.79 -1.74
CA TRP A 529 16.25 -14.70 -2.16
C TRP A 529 16.61 -14.80 -3.65
N SER A 530 16.93 -16.02 -4.11
CA SER A 530 17.20 -16.27 -5.54
C SER A 530 15.99 -15.96 -6.41
N LEU A 531 14.78 -16.36 -5.97
CA LEU A 531 13.52 -16.04 -6.65
C LEU A 531 13.24 -14.53 -6.67
N PHE A 532 13.53 -13.83 -5.57
CA PHE A 532 13.40 -12.38 -5.48
C PHE A 532 14.29 -11.67 -6.50
N VAL A 533 15.57 -12.05 -6.57
CA VAL A 533 16.52 -11.46 -7.53
C VAL A 533 16.07 -11.73 -8.97
N ALA A 534 15.74 -12.98 -9.29
CA ALA A 534 15.25 -13.36 -10.62
C ALA A 534 13.95 -12.61 -11.00
N ALA A 535 13.00 -12.51 -10.07
CA ALA A 535 11.75 -11.79 -10.26
C ALA A 535 11.98 -10.29 -10.52
N SER A 536 12.87 -9.66 -9.75
CA SER A 536 13.18 -8.23 -9.89
C SER A 536 13.76 -7.90 -11.26
N PHE A 537 14.66 -8.73 -11.80
CA PHE A 537 15.21 -8.53 -13.14
C PHE A 537 14.27 -8.95 -14.28
N THR A 538 13.31 -9.84 -14.02
CA THR A 538 12.28 -10.22 -15.00
C THR A 538 11.38 -9.03 -15.37
N ILE A 539 11.06 -8.14 -14.42
CA ILE A 539 10.13 -7.03 -14.61
C ILE A 539 10.61 -6.05 -15.70
N PRO A 540 11.81 -5.44 -15.64
CA PRO A 540 12.28 -4.54 -16.68
C PRO A 540 12.49 -5.23 -18.03
N PHE A 541 12.88 -6.50 -18.02
CA PHE A 541 13.02 -7.30 -19.26
C PHE A 541 11.67 -7.44 -19.98
N VAL A 542 10.60 -7.81 -19.25
CA VAL A 542 9.24 -7.95 -19.80
C VAL A 542 8.73 -6.60 -20.30
N ALA A 543 8.94 -5.50 -19.57
CA ALA A 543 8.56 -4.15 -19.98
C ALA A 543 9.26 -3.72 -21.28
N ALA A 544 10.58 -3.93 -21.37
CA ALA A 544 11.36 -3.62 -22.56
C ALA A 544 10.90 -4.43 -23.79
N ARG A 545 10.61 -5.71 -23.60
CA ARG A 545 10.11 -6.58 -24.66
C ARG A 545 8.70 -6.20 -25.13
N ALA A 546 7.82 -5.76 -24.21
CA ALA A 546 6.51 -5.25 -24.53
C ALA A 546 6.57 -4.05 -25.49
N PHE A 547 7.49 -3.11 -25.28
CA PHE A 547 7.64 -1.97 -26.19
C PHE A 547 8.26 -2.30 -27.55
N ARG A 548 9.01 -3.40 -27.69
CA ARG A 548 9.61 -3.87 -28.96
C ARG A 548 8.64 -4.70 -29.79
N ALA A 549 7.59 -5.26 -29.19
CA ALA A 549 6.60 -6.06 -29.93
C ALA A 549 5.92 -5.20 -31.01
N PRO A 550 5.64 -5.71 -32.21
CA PRO A 550 4.99 -4.95 -33.30
C PRO A 550 3.59 -4.48 -32.88
N LYS A 551 3.19 -3.29 -33.35
CA LYS A 551 1.83 -2.76 -33.13
C LYS A 551 0.78 -3.74 -33.63
N THR A 552 -0.24 -3.96 -32.83
CA THR A 552 -1.43 -4.76 -33.19
C THR A 552 -2.38 -3.96 -34.03
#